data_7f5a72655f5ff6ea162c838c8d3e5498
#
_entry.id   7f5a72655f5ff6ea162c838c8d3e5498
#
_cell.length_a   1.000
_cell.length_b   1.000
_cell.length_c   1.000
_cell.angle_alpha   90.00
_cell.angle_beta   90.00
_cell.angle_gamma   90.00
#
_symmetry.space_group_name_H-M   'P 1'
#
loop_
_entity.id
_entity.type
_entity.pdbx_description
1 polymer ?
#
loop_
_entity_poly.entity_id
_entity_poly.type
_entity_poly.pdbx_seq_one_letter_code
_entity_poly.pdbx_strand_id
1 'polypeptide(L)'
;MKLTFRWYGPKDCIPLNYIKQIPGMTGVVTAVYDVPVGEVWECDKIAALKAMCDKHGLEMEVIESVPVHEDIKLGKPTRDRLIANYAQNIRNLGKYGVKCICYNFMPVFDWFRTNLYYKHADGATSLSYSEADFNKLDKRNLRLPGWDESYTPEQLNGLLADYDGMTHEQLFGNLVYFLNGIMPACDETGINMAI
;
A
#
# COMPACT_ATOMS: atom_id res chain seq x y z
N MET A 1 6.20 -19.43 -12.59
CA MET A 1 5.36 -18.58 -11.70
C MET A 1 5.65 -18.97 -10.26
N LYS A 2 5.82 -18.01 -9.34
CA LYS A 2 6.02 -18.27 -7.91
C LYS A 2 4.69 -18.14 -7.18
N LEU A 3 4.45 -18.98 -6.18
CA LEU A 3 3.29 -18.86 -5.28
C LEU A 3 3.72 -18.07 -4.05
N THR A 4 3.06 -16.94 -3.81
CA THR A 4 3.34 -16.05 -2.68
C THR A 4 2.07 -15.80 -1.86
N PHE A 5 2.23 -15.48 -0.59
CA PHE A 5 1.14 -15.18 0.33
C PHE A 5 1.25 -13.74 0.83
N ARG A 6 0.11 -13.03 0.89
CA ARG A 6 0.07 -11.68 1.48
C ARG A 6 0.19 -11.79 3.00
N TRP A 7 1.28 -11.27 3.56
CA TRP A 7 1.55 -11.28 5.00
C TRP A 7 1.65 -9.85 5.53
N TYR A 8 0.85 -9.54 6.54
CA TYR A 8 0.73 -8.21 7.11
C TYR A 8 1.74 -7.93 8.26
N GLY A 9 2.86 -8.64 8.23
CA GLY A 9 3.96 -8.41 9.18
C GLY A 9 3.79 -9.13 10.52
N PRO A 10 4.64 -8.79 11.52
CA PRO A 10 4.70 -9.54 12.78
C PRO A 10 3.41 -9.55 13.61
N LYS A 11 2.47 -8.65 13.33
CA LYS A 11 1.17 -8.57 13.99
C LYS A 11 0.06 -9.31 13.25
N ASP A 12 0.37 -9.93 12.11
CA ASP A 12 -0.59 -10.73 11.36
C ASP A 12 -1.06 -11.93 12.19
N CYS A 13 -2.34 -12.24 12.12
CA CYS A 13 -2.92 -13.42 12.76
C CYS A 13 -2.45 -14.73 12.09
N ILE A 14 -1.92 -14.68 10.86
CA ILE A 14 -1.34 -15.82 10.14
C ILE A 14 0.20 -15.77 10.27
N PRO A 15 0.81 -16.62 11.08
CA PRO A 15 2.26 -16.63 11.25
C PRO A 15 2.98 -17.28 10.06
N LEU A 16 4.23 -16.86 9.83
CA LEU A 16 5.04 -17.32 8.69
C LEU A 16 5.23 -18.86 8.63
N ASN A 17 5.27 -19.52 9.78
CA ASN A 17 5.38 -20.99 9.82
C ASN A 17 4.11 -21.68 9.29
N TYR A 18 2.93 -21.07 9.37
CA TYR A 18 1.72 -21.62 8.74
C TYR A 18 1.73 -21.38 7.22
N ILE A 19 2.16 -20.18 6.81
CA ILE A 19 2.31 -19.86 5.38
C ILE A 19 3.28 -20.86 4.71
N LYS A 20 4.39 -21.18 5.39
CA LYS A 20 5.38 -22.15 4.86
C LYS A 20 4.84 -23.56 4.68
N GLN A 21 3.80 -23.96 5.39
CA GLN A 21 3.18 -25.29 5.25
C GLN A 21 2.34 -25.45 3.98
N ILE A 22 2.00 -24.36 3.31
CA ILE A 22 1.23 -24.40 2.06
C ILE A 22 2.11 -25.02 0.97
N PRO A 23 1.66 -26.11 0.31
CA PRO A 23 2.45 -26.77 -0.73
C PRO A 23 2.81 -25.82 -1.87
N GLY A 24 4.08 -25.78 -2.24
CA GLY A 24 4.59 -24.93 -3.31
C GLY A 24 4.77 -23.45 -2.94
N MET A 25 4.55 -23.06 -1.68
CA MET A 25 4.77 -21.70 -1.20
C MET A 25 6.25 -21.33 -1.27
N THR A 26 6.56 -20.25 -1.97
CA THR A 26 7.94 -19.76 -2.18
C THR A 26 8.25 -18.52 -1.38
N GLY A 27 7.28 -17.64 -1.15
CA GLY A 27 7.55 -16.36 -0.52
C GLY A 27 6.32 -15.63 -0.01
N VAL A 28 6.54 -14.41 0.44
CA VAL A 28 5.48 -13.51 0.92
C VAL A 28 5.50 -12.19 0.16
N VAL A 29 4.34 -11.58 0.08
CA VAL A 29 4.14 -10.18 -0.28
C VAL A 29 3.87 -9.43 1.03
N THR A 30 4.70 -8.46 1.37
CA THR A 30 4.63 -7.77 2.67
C THR A 30 5.07 -6.30 2.55
N ALA A 31 5.12 -5.58 3.67
CA ALA A 31 5.59 -4.20 3.74
C ALA A 31 6.19 -3.88 5.12
N VAL A 32 6.87 -2.73 5.24
CA VAL A 32 7.23 -2.15 6.53
C VAL A 32 6.04 -1.32 7.01
N TYR A 33 5.46 -1.70 8.16
CA TYR A 33 4.19 -1.15 8.64
C TYR A 33 4.35 -0.09 9.75
N ASP A 34 5.56 0.13 10.25
CA ASP A 34 5.84 0.99 11.40
C ASP A 34 6.62 2.27 11.03
N VAL A 35 6.58 2.65 9.75
CA VAL A 35 7.15 3.90 9.24
C VAL A 35 6.02 4.77 8.70
N PRO A 36 5.96 6.06 9.08
CA PRO A 36 4.96 6.98 8.55
C PRO A 36 5.02 7.11 7.02
N VAL A 37 3.87 7.35 6.40
CA VAL A 37 3.77 7.54 4.95
C VAL A 37 4.61 8.74 4.51
N GLY A 38 5.40 8.55 3.47
CA GLY A 38 6.29 9.59 2.93
C GLY A 38 7.69 9.63 3.56
N GLU A 39 7.94 8.86 4.61
CA GLU A 39 9.26 8.78 5.23
C GLU A 39 10.12 7.65 4.64
N VAL A 40 11.42 7.75 4.85
CA VAL A 40 12.38 6.74 4.36
C VAL A 40 12.33 5.48 5.24
N TRP A 41 12.25 4.34 4.60
CA TRP A 41 12.42 3.04 5.24
C TRP A 41 13.91 2.73 5.41
N GLU A 42 14.38 2.83 6.62
CA GLU A 42 15.79 2.57 6.93
C GLU A 42 16.16 1.10 6.69
N CYS A 43 17.40 0.88 6.29
CA CYS A 43 17.89 -0.44 5.90
C CYS A 43 17.79 -1.48 7.02
N ASP A 44 17.91 -1.10 8.28
CA ASP A 44 17.78 -2.00 9.43
C ASP A 44 16.36 -2.57 9.58
N LYS A 45 15.33 -1.77 9.33
CA LYS A 45 13.94 -2.22 9.33
C LYS A 45 13.65 -3.22 8.21
N ILE A 46 14.16 -2.94 7.00
CA ILE A 46 14.03 -3.84 5.84
C ILE A 46 14.80 -5.14 6.11
N ALA A 47 16.01 -5.04 6.66
CA ALA A 47 16.83 -6.21 7.03
C ALA A 47 16.12 -7.08 8.08
N ALA A 48 15.54 -6.47 9.10
CA ALA A 48 14.80 -7.18 10.14
C ALA A 48 13.59 -7.94 9.56
N LEU A 49 12.81 -7.28 8.68
CA LEU A 49 11.67 -7.89 8.01
C LEU A 49 12.12 -9.08 7.13
N LYS A 50 13.18 -8.87 6.33
CA LYS A 50 13.75 -9.94 5.49
C LYS A 50 14.26 -11.11 6.31
N ALA A 51 14.97 -10.87 7.41
CA ALA A 51 15.48 -11.92 8.28
C ALA A 51 14.36 -12.80 8.87
N MET A 52 13.19 -12.20 9.19
CA MET A 52 12.02 -12.98 9.61
C MET A 52 11.53 -13.91 8.50
N CYS A 53 11.47 -13.46 7.27
CA CYS A 53 11.08 -14.28 6.12
C CYS A 53 12.11 -15.39 5.85
N ASP A 54 13.40 -15.06 5.81
CA ASP A 54 14.50 -15.98 5.55
C ASP A 54 14.57 -17.10 6.58
N LYS A 55 14.32 -16.81 7.86
CA LYS A 55 14.26 -17.79 8.95
C LYS A 55 13.24 -18.90 8.68
N HIS A 56 12.18 -18.60 7.92
CA HIS A 56 11.14 -19.56 7.54
C HIS A 56 11.34 -20.11 6.12
N GLY A 57 12.44 -19.76 5.44
CA GLY A 57 12.70 -20.17 4.05
C GLY A 57 11.68 -19.58 3.07
N LEU A 58 11.21 -18.35 3.32
CA LEU A 58 10.28 -17.61 2.47
C LEU A 58 10.99 -16.41 1.85
N GLU A 59 10.82 -16.23 0.55
CA GLU A 59 11.38 -15.09 -0.19
C GLU A 59 10.54 -13.82 0.06
N MET A 60 11.20 -12.65 0.12
CA MET A 60 10.58 -11.34 0.18
C MET A 60 10.93 -10.57 -1.10
N GLU A 61 10.29 -10.91 -2.21
CA GLU A 61 10.57 -10.29 -3.51
C GLU A 61 9.56 -9.19 -3.90
N VAL A 62 8.41 -9.15 -3.25
CA VAL A 62 7.35 -8.19 -3.55
C VAL A 62 6.96 -7.42 -2.30
N ILE A 63 6.93 -6.10 -2.43
CA ILE A 63 6.44 -5.19 -1.40
C ILE A 63 5.07 -4.64 -1.82
N GLU A 64 4.09 -4.83 -0.98
CA GLU A 64 2.76 -4.24 -1.14
C GLU A 64 2.28 -3.64 0.19
N SER A 65 2.34 -2.34 0.28
CA SER A 65 2.85 -1.36 -0.67
C SER A 65 3.85 -0.43 0.00
N VAL A 66 4.63 0.30 -0.81
CA VAL A 66 5.18 1.57 -0.34
C VAL A 66 4.09 2.61 -0.58
N PRO A 67 3.48 3.21 0.46
CA PRO A 67 2.37 4.14 0.28
C PRO A 67 2.82 5.43 -0.41
N VAL A 68 2.04 5.92 -1.36
CA VAL A 68 2.26 7.22 -2.00
C VAL A 68 1.55 8.29 -1.17
N HIS A 69 2.32 9.27 -0.67
CA HIS A 69 1.78 10.35 0.17
C HIS A 69 0.78 11.23 -0.61
N GLU A 70 -0.27 11.70 0.06
CA GLU A 70 -1.34 12.50 -0.56
C GLU A 70 -0.80 13.80 -1.20
N ASP A 71 0.23 14.43 -0.62
CA ASP A 71 0.84 15.63 -1.20
C ASP A 71 1.46 15.39 -2.59
N ILE A 72 1.89 14.14 -2.88
CA ILE A 72 2.35 13.76 -4.23
C ILE A 72 1.15 13.72 -5.18
N LYS A 73 0.08 13.06 -4.77
CA LYS A 73 -1.16 12.91 -5.55
C LYS A 73 -1.80 14.28 -5.82
N LEU A 74 -1.78 15.16 -4.83
CA LEU A 74 -2.29 16.52 -4.91
C LEU A 74 -1.36 17.52 -5.64
N GLY A 75 -0.10 17.15 -5.91
CA GLY A 75 0.87 18.04 -6.53
C GLY A 75 1.32 19.21 -5.63
N LYS A 76 1.28 19.03 -4.30
CA LYS A 76 1.67 20.07 -3.32
C LYS A 76 3.19 20.38 -3.37
N PRO A 77 3.62 21.52 -2.84
CA PRO A 77 5.05 21.92 -2.87
C PRO A 77 6.00 20.92 -2.20
N THR A 78 5.52 20.11 -1.27
CA THR A 78 6.30 19.08 -0.57
C THR A 78 6.59 17.84 -1.40
N ARG A 79 5.91 17.67 -2.56
CA ARG A 79 5.95 16.45 -3.39
C ARG A 79 7.36 16.03 -3.79
N ASP A 80 8.24 16.98 -4.12
CA ASP A 80 9.58 16.64 -4.63
C ASP A 80 10.44 15.97 -3.56
N ARG A 81 10.36 16.44 -2.31
CA ARG A 81 11.01 15.80 -1.16
C ARG A 81 10.43 14.39 -0.93
N LEU A 82 9.12 14.24 -1.01
CA LEU A 82 8.44 12.96 -0.80
C LEU A 82 8.75 11.95 -1.90
N ILE A 83 8.87 12.41 -3.15
CA ILE A 83 9.31 11.58 -4.29
C ILE A 83 10.77 11.15 -4.11
N ALA A 84 11.65 12.05 -3.63
CA ALA A 84 13.03 11.69 -3.31
C ALA A 84 13.11 10.63 -2.20
N ASN A 85 12.29 10.74 -1.15
CA ASN A 85 12.17 9.71 -0.11
C ASN A 85 11.67 8.37 -0.68
N TYR A 86 10.68 8.42 -1.57
CA TYR A 86 10.16 7.21 -2.25
C TYR A 86 11.25 6.54 -3.10
N ALA A 87 12.00 7.31 -3.89
CA ALA A 87 13.13 6.82 -4.65
C ALA A 87 14.23 6.21 -3.74
N GLN A 88 14.45 6.78 -2.56
CA GLN A 88 15.36 6.21 -1.57
C GLN A 88 14.83 4.88 -1.02
N ASN A 89 13.52 4.74 -0.82
CA ASN A 89 12.89 3.47 -0.44
C ASN A 89 13.13 2.38 -1.49
N ILE A 90 12.98 2.72 -2.78
CA ILE A 90 13.28 1.80 -3.88
C ILE A 90 14.74 1.33 -3.80
N ARG A 91 15.70 2.26 -3.64
CA ARG A 91 17.13 1.92 -3.52
C ARG A 91 17.41 1.04 -2.30
N ASN A 92 16.80 1.36 -1.16
CA ASN A 92 16.99 0.57 0.05
C ASN A 92 16.41 -0.85 -0.12
N LEU A 93 15.22 -0.99 -0.68
CA LEU A 93 14.58 -2.29 -0.94
C LEU A 93 15.37 -3.13 -1.96
N GLY A 94 15.97 -2.50 -2.97
CA GLY A 94 16.83 -3.15 -3.96
C GLY A 94 18.02 -3.90 -3.34
N LYS A 95 18.61 -3.35 -2.26
CA LYS A 95 19.71 -3.98 -1.54
C LYS A 95 19.33 -5.33 -0.91
N TYR A 96 18.05 -5.56 -0.67
CA TYR A 96 17.53 -6.77 -0.04
C TYR A 96 16.81 -7.72 -1.00
N GLY A 97 16.98 -7.50 -2.31
CA GLY A 97 16.52 -8.43 -3.34
C GLY A 97 15.05 -8.30 -3.73
N VAL A 98 14.39 -7.22 -3.34
CA VAL A 98 13.03 -6.89 -3.81
C VAL A 98 13.04 -6.72 -5.33
N LYS A 99 12.04 -7.26 -6.01
CA LYS A 99 11.90 -7.25 -7.48
C LYS A 99 10.71 -6.43 -7.96
N CYS A 100 9.71 -6.27 -7.10
CA CYS A 100 8.49 -5.55 -7.45
C CYS A 100 7.99 -4.77 -6.24
N ILE A 101 7.55 -3.54 -6.47
CA ILE A 101 6.87 -2.69 -5.50
C ILE A 101 5.49 -2.37 -6.06
N CYS A 102 4.45 -2.74 -5.32
CA CYS A 102 3.10 -2.30 -5.60
C CYS A 102 2.88 -0.90 -5.03
N TYR A 103 2.10 -0.08 -5.73
CA TYR A 103 1.72 1.25 -5.28
C TYR A 103 0.27 1.57 -5.65
N ASN A 104 -0.34 2.46 -4.88
CA ASN A 104 -1.67 2.99 -5.15
C ASN A 104 -1.60 4.48 -5.40
N PHE A 105 -2.35 4.97 -6.39
CA PHE A 105 -2.45 6.39 -6.70
C PHE A 105 -3.90 6.87 -6.70
N MET A 106 -4.72 6.22 -5.88
CA MET A 106 -6.13 6.59 -5.69
C MET A 106 -6.25 7.74 -4.68
N PRO A 107 -7.11 8.73 -4.93
CA PRO A 107 -7.35 9.82 -3.97
C PRO A 107 -7.93 9.29 -2.67
N VAL A 108 -7.31 9.58 -1.54
CA VAL A 108 -7.73 9.30 -0.17
C VAL A 108 -7.95 7.81 0.13
N PHE A 109 -8.85 7.16 -0.62
CA PHE A 109 -9.26 5.78 -0.38
C PHE A 109 -8.73 4.85 -1.46
N ASP A 110 -8.08 3.74 -1.06
CA ASP A 110 -7.66 2.71 -2.01
C ASP A 110 -8.85 1.85 -2.44
N TRP A 111 -9.36 1.00 -1.54
CA TRP A 111 -10.48 0.11 -1.82
C TRP A 111 -11.63 0.39 -0.87
N PHE A 112 -12.73 0.88 -1.40
CA PHE A 112 -13.92 1.17 -0.62
C PHE A 112 -14.76 -0.11 -0.42
N ARG A 113 -15.18 -0.36 0.82
CA ARG A 113 -16.04 -1.48 1.18
C ARG A 113 -17.22 -1.00 2.01
N THR A 114 -18.41 -1.46 1.68
CA THR A 114 -19.63 -1.16 2.45
C THR A 114 -19.98 -2.27 3.41
N ASN A 115 -19.42 -3.49 3.21
CA ASN A 115 -19.63 -4.63 4.09
C ASN A 115 -18.36 -5.50 4.13
N LEU A 116 -17.89 -5.83 5.35
CA LEU A 116 -16.71 -6.69 5.55
C LEU A 116 -17.06 -8.18 5.62
N TYR A 117 -18.34 -8.53 5.74
CA TYR A 117 -18.81 -9.89 6.00
C TYR A 117 -20.03 -10.22 5.13
N TYR A 118 -20.01 -9.83 3.86
CA TYR A 118 -21.07 -10.17 2.92
C TYR A 118 -21.21 -11.69 2.79
N LYS A 119 -22.39 -12.22 3.06
CA LYS A 119 -22.67 -13.65 3.05
C LYS A 119 -23.07 -14.12 1.65
N HIS A 120 -22.34 -15.09 1.11
CA HIS A 120 -22.67 -15.75 -0.14
C HIS A 120 -23.65 -16.91 0.06
N ALA A 121 -24.26 -17.37 -1.03
CA ALA A 121 -25.25 -18.47 -1.01
C ALA A 121 -24.65 -19.81 -0.53
N ASP A 122 -23.34 -20.00 -0.72
CA ASP A 122 -22.60 -21.18 -0.24
C ASP A 122 -22.19 -21.12 1.23
N GLY A 123 -22.52 -20.00 1.92
CA GLY A 123 -22.16 -19.75 3.31
C GLY A 123 -20.79 -19.09 3.52
N ALA A 124 -19.99 -18.90 2.47
CA ALA A 124 -18.75 -18.13 2.55
C ALA A 124 -19.02 -16.65 2.83
N THR A 125 -18.01 -15.94 3.33
CA THR A 125 -18.07 -14.49 3.51
C THR A 125 -16.97 -13.82 2.71
N SER A 126 -17.25 -12.61 2.19
CA SER A 126 -16.26 -11.76 1.52
C SER A 126 -16.47 -10.29 1.83
N LEU A 127 -15.44 -9.50 1.52
CA LEU A 127 -15.58 -8.05 1.42
C LEU A 127 -16.48 -7.72 0.23
N SER A 128 -17.34 -6.71 0.36
CA SER A 128 -18.18 -6.27 -0.75
C SER A 128 -18.39 -4.76 -0.75
N TYR A 129 -18.71 -4.24 -1.93
CA TYR A 129 -19.18 -2.88 -2.14
C TYR A 129 -20.60 -2.89 -2.72
N SER A 130 -21.43 -2.02 -2.22
CA SER A 130 -22.79 -1.78 -2.73
C SER A 130 -23.02 -0.27 -2.82
N GLU A 131 -23.31 0.23 -4.01
CA GLU A 131 -23.66 1.63 -4.25
C GLU A 131 -24.87 2.06 -3.41
N ALA A 132 -25.85 1.18 -3.29
CA ALA A 132 -27.06 1.43 -2.49
C ALA A 132 -26.74 1.60 -0.99
N ASP A 133 -25.76 0.87 -0.46
CA ASP A 133 -25.34 1.00 0.93
C ASP A 133 -24.39 2.20 1.10
N PHE A 134 -23.53 2.48 0.13
CA PHE A 134 -22.70 3.67 0.12
C PHE A 134 -23.55 4.95 0.17
N ASN A 135 -24.63 5.01 -0.60
CA ASN A 135 -25.52 6.18 -0.64
C ASN A 135 -26.32 6.39 0.66
N LYS A 136 -26.39 5.40 1.55
CA LYS A 136 -27.00 5.53 2.89
C LYS A 136 -26.03 6.06 3.94
N LEU A 137 -24.72 6.11 3.65
CA LEU A 137 -23.71 6.58 4.61
C LEU A 137 -23.85 8.09 4.81
N ASP A 138 -23.68 8.52 6.06
CA ASP A 138 -23.55 9.94 6.38
C ASP A 138 -22.20 10.47 5.89
N LYS A 139 -22.22 11.20 4.78
CA LYS A 139 -21.03 11.78 4.16
C LYS A 139 -20.27 12.77 5.07
N ARG A 140 -20.92 13.27 6.13
CA ARG A 140 -20.29 14.19 7.11
C ARG A 140 -19.57 13.44 8.22
N ASN A 141 -19.89 12.16 8.39
CA ASN A 141 -19.36 11.32 9.45
C ASN A 141 -19.02 9.93 8.87
N LEU A 142 -18.23 9.95 7.79
CA LEU A 142 -17.85 8.75 7.07
C LEU A 142 -17.06 7.81 8.02
N ARG A 143 -17.75 6.79 8.49
CA ARG A 143 -17.13 5.63 9.11
C ARG A 143 -17.10 4.50 8.10
N LEU A 144 -15.92 4.23 7.59
CA LEU A 144 -15.73 3.22 6.57
C LEU A 144 -15.18 1.95 7.20
N PRO A 145 -15.84 0.80 7.01
CA PRO A 145 -15.33 -0.46 7.51
C PRO A 145 -13.88 -0.69 7.03
N GLY A 146 -12.96 -0.87 7.99
CA GLY A 146 -11.54 -1.09 7.73
C GLY A 146 -10.68 0.16 7.51
N TRP A 147 -11.26 1.39 7.64
CA TRP A 147 -10.54 2.66 7.48
C TRP A 147 -10.56 3.56 8.71
N ASP A 148 -11.38 3.24 9.72
CA ASP A 148 -11.70 4.10 10.87
C ASP A 148 -10.48 4.48 11.74
N GLU A 149 -9.33 3.81 11.55
CA GLU A 149 -8.14 4.01 12.38
C GLU A 149 -7.07 4.92 11.74
N SER A 150 -7.23 5.29 10.45
CA SER A 150 -6.18 6.00 9.71
C SER A 150 -6.25 7.52 9.83
N TYR A 151 -7.45 8.09 10.00
CA TYR A 151 -7.69 9.53 10.04
C TYR A 151 -8.74 9.89 11.08
N THR A 152 -8.58 11.03 11.76
CA THR A 152 -9.71 11.63 12.46
C THR A 152 -10.73 12.18 11.47
N PRO A 153 -12.01 12.36 11.87
CA PRO A 153 -13.03 12.96 10.97
C PRO A 153 -12.61 14.32 10.40
N GLU A 154 -11.93 15.14 11.19
CA GLU A 154 -11.43 16.45 10.78
C GLU A 154 -10.31 16.33 9.73
N GLN A 155 -9.36 15.40 9.94
CA GLN A 155 -8.29 15.12 8.99
C GLN A 155 -8.85 14.60 7.66
N LEU A 156 -9.82 13.68 7.72
CA LEU A 156 -10.46 13.13 6.53
C LEU A 156 -11.22 14.19 5.74
N ASN A 157 -12.01 15.03 6.44
CA ASN A 157 -12.75 16.12 5.79
C ASN A 157 -11.81 17.16 5.17
N GLY A 158 -10.69 17.48 5.84
CA GLY A 158 -9.66 18.36 5.29
C GLY A 158 -9.03 17.78 4.03
N LEU A 159 -8.70 16.49 4.05
CA LEU A 159 -8.11 15.81 2.91
C LEU A 159 -9.07 15.72 1.72
N LEU A 160 -10.35 15.41 1.97
CA LEU A 160 -11.38 15.40 0.91
C LEU A 160 -11.56 16.79 0.29
N ALA A 161 -11.53 17.87 1.13
CA ALA A 161 -11.61 19.23 0.63
C ALA A 161 -10.39 19.61 -0.24
N ASP A 162 -9.21 19.08 0.04
CA ASP A 162 -8.01 19.30 -0.79
C ASP A 162 -8.17 18.73 -2.22
N TYR A 163 -9.00 17.72 -2.39
CA TYR A 163 -9.32 17.13 -3.70
C TYR A 163 -10.50 17.80 -4.41
N ASP A 164 -11.20 18.71 -3.73
CA ASP A 164 -12.35 19.40 -4.34
C ASP A 164 -11.91 20.20 -5.58
N GLY A 165 -12.58 19.96 -6.70
CA GLY A 165 -12.25 20.58 -7.98
C GLY A 165 -11.03 19.99 -8.71
N MET A 166 -10.33 18.98 -8.18
CA MET A 166 -9.26 18.30 -8.90
C MET A 166 -9.84 17.51 -10.08
N THR A 167 -9.32 17.75 -11.28
CA THR A 167 -9.73 16.98 -12.47
C THR A 167 -8.94 15.68 -12.60
N HIS A 168 -9.48 14.74 -13.39
CA HIS A 168 -8.79 13.49 -13.72
C HIS A 168 -7.43 13.76 -14.40
N GLU A 169 -7.37 14.75 -15.30
CA GLU A 169 -6.15 15.11 -16.02
C GLU A 169 -5.07 15.66 -15.07
N GLN A 170 -5.47 16.42 -14.07
CA GLN A 170 -4.53 16.91 -13.04
C GLN A 170 -3.98 15.76 -12.20
N LEU A 171 -4.85 14.85 -11.74
CA LEU A 171 -4.42 13.67 -10.98
C LEU A 171 -3.50 12.78 -11.82
N PHE A 172 -3.84 12.54 -13.08
CA PHE A 172 -3.01 11.77 -14.00
C PHE A 172 -1.67 12.45 -14.29
N GLY A 173 -1.65 13.78 -14.43
CA GLY A 173 -0.42 14.56 -14.56
C GLY A 173 0.50 14.41 -13.34
N ASN A 174 -0.08 14.40 -12.13
CA ASN A 174 0.67 14.16 -10.90
C ASN A 174 1.21 12.73 -10.79
N LEU A 175 0.46 11.72 -11.29
CA LEU A 175 0.95 10.34 -11.41
C LEU A 175 2.15 10.26 -12.36
N VAL A 176 2.06 10.87 -13.54
CA VAL A 176 3.18 10.91 -14.51
C VAL A 176 4.40 11.60 -13.90
N TYR A 177 4.20 12.70 -13.19
CA TYR A 177 5.29 13.41 -12.48
C TYR A 177 5.96 12.51 -11.44
N PHE A 178 5.17 11.83 -10.61
CA PHE A 178 5.67 10.87 -9.62
C PHE A 178 6.48 9.76 -10.27
N LEU A 179 5.93 9.09 -11.28
CA LEU A 179 6.60 7.98 -11.96
C LEU A 179 7.93 8.43 -12.59
N ASN A 180 7.95 9.58 -13.27
CA ASN A 180 9.20 10.12 -13.83
C ASN A 180 10.25 10.39 -12.74
N GLY A 181 9.83 10.82 -11.56
CA GLY A 181 10.74 11.09 -10.44
C GLY A 181 11.36 9.84 -9.81
N ILE A 182 10.67 8.69 -9.87
CA ILE A 182 11.16 7.43 -9.27
C ILE A 182 11.83 6.49 -10.27
N MET A 183 11.56 6.62 -11.58
CA MET A 183 12.09 5.72 -12.61
C MET A 183 13.62 5.56 -12.57
N PRO A 184 14.43 6.61 -12.36
CA PRO A 184 15.89 6.44 -12.22
C PRO A 184 16.28 5.43 -11.11
N ALA A 185 15.57 5.45 -9.98
CA ALA A 185 15.83 4.49 -8.90
C ALA A 185 15.38 3.07 -9.26
N CYS A 186 14.32 2.93 -10.03
CA CYS A 186 13.88 1.64 -10.58
C CYS A 186 14.92 1.07 -11.55
N ASP A 187 15.44 1.88 -12.46
CA ASP A 187 16.49 1.48 -13.42
C ASP A 187 17.78 1.08 -12.70
N GLU A 188 18.21 1.83 -11.67
CA GLU A 188 19.40 1.53 -10.85
C GLU A 188 19.27 0.18 -10.13
N THR A 189 18.08 -0.19 -9.69
CA THR A 189 17.85 -1.36 -8.83
C THR A 189 17.29 -2.57 -9.56
N GLY A 190 16.73 -2.37 -10.76
CA GLY A 190 15.99 -3.39 -11.51
C GLY A 190 14.62 -3.72 -10.88
N ILE A 191 14.09 -2.87 -10.00
CA ILE A 191 12.77 -3.06 -9.39
C ILE A 191 11.69 -2.60 -10.35
N ASN A 192 10.67 -3.44 -10.53
CA ASN A 192 9.47 -3.09 -11.28
C ASN A 192 8.43 -2.45 -10.38
N MET A 193 7.70 -1.46 -10.92
CA MET A 193 6.53 -0.88 -10.26
C MET A 193 5.26 -1.57 -10.77
N ALA A 194 4.34 -1.89 -9.86
CA ALA A 194 3.03 -2.45 -10.18
C ALA A 194 1.91 -1.60 -9.53
N ILE A 195 0.80 -1.39 -10.25
CA ILE A 195 -0.37 -0.67 -9.77
C ILE A 195 -1.52 -1.65 -9.52
#